data_dfb087c3058739fc38d016f04cd34311
#
_entry.id   dfb087c3058739fc38d016f04cd34311
#
_cell.length_a   1.000
_cell.length_b   1.000
_cell.length_c   1.000
_cell.angle_alpha   90.00
_cell.angle_beta   90.00
_cell.angle_gamma   90.00
#
_symmetry.space_group_name_H-M   'P 1'
#
loop_
_entity.id
_entity.type
_entity.pdbx_description
1 polymer ?
#
loop_
_entity_poly.entity_id
_entity_poly.type
_entity_poly.pdbx_seq_one_letter_code
_entity_poly.pdbx_strand_id
1 'polypeptide(L)'
;MKPILFPADATSFTTQGLGTLTDTISCVVTEERNGEYDLQMTYPITGIHFADIQDRCIIKAIPSPHRSAQPFRIYRIDSPINGIVSIFAHHLSYDLSGIPVKPFTGAVSCSDALQHLVDNSVIANPYTIWTDKYVLGDYSVAQPSSFRALLGGSEGSILDVFGKGEYEFDEYQIKLWVSRGQDNGFVIRYGKNLIDLKQERNINDVVTGIYPFWKNPEGDQLVQLEDYIVDAPGDFSFTKIKTVDFSGDFQEAPSQADLLSKANSYITNNEVGVPKVNLTL
;
A
#
# COMPACT_ATOMS: atom_id res chain seq x y z
N MET A 1 5.15 -23.37 10.06
CA MET A 1 4.18 -24.17 9.27
C MET A 1 4.73 -24.32 7.86
N LYS A 2 4.61 -25.50 7.23
CA LYS A 2 4.97 -25.64 5.82
C LYS A 2 3.87 -24.98 4.96
N PRO A 3 4.20 -24.40 3.81
CA PRO A 3 3.21 -23.80 2.90
C PRO A 3 2.18 -24.84 2.42
N ILE A 4 0.97 -24.39 2.15
CA ILE A 4 -0.13 -25.22 1.63
C ILE A 4 -0.53 -24.69 0.26
N LEU A 5 -0.67 -25.58 -0.72
CA LEU A 5 -1.09 -25.24 -2.08
C LEU A 5 -2.60 -25.33 -2.21
N PHE A 6 -3.21 -24.33 -2.84
CA PHE A 6 -4.64 -24.28 -3.17
C PHE A 6 -4.83 -24.09 -4.67
N PRO A 7 -5.95 -24.55 -5.25
CA PRO A 7 -6.26 -24.28 -6.65
C PRO A 7 -6.51 -22.79 -6.90
N ALA A 8 -6.41 -22.37 -8.16
CA ALA A 8 -6.52 -20.95 -8.56
C ALA A 8 -7.88 -20.31 -8.23
N ASP A 9 -8.93 -21.10 -8.18
CA ASP A 9 -10.32 -20.69 -7.89
C ASP A 9 -10.72 -20.82 -6.41
N ALA A 10 -9.77 -21.16 -5.52
CA ALA A 10 -10.06 -21.30 -4.10
C ALA A 10 -10.53 -19.97 -3.50
N THR A 11 -11.65 -20.01 -2.79
CA THR A 11 -12.26 -18.88 -2.08
C THR A 11 -12.17 -19.02 -0.56
N SER A 12 -11.70 -20.16 -0.05
CA SER A 12 -11.50 -20.43 1.37
C SER A 12 -10.20 -21.19 1.57
N PHE A 13 -9.50 -20.89 2.66
CA PHE A 13 -8.18 -21.41 2.96
C PHE A 13 -8.14 -22.17 4.30
N THR A 14 -9.26 -22.74 4.71
CA THR A 14 -9.41 -23.44 5.99
C THR A 14 -9.07 -24.94 5.90
N THR A 15 -8.90 -25.45 4.68
CA THR A 15 -8.61 -26.86 4.40
C THR A 15 -7.12 -27.08 4.11
N GLN A 16 -6.74 -28.34 3.77
CA GLN A 16 -5.39 -28.66 3.29
C GLN A 16 -5.19 -28.38 1.78
N GLY A 17 -6.21 -27.83 1.10
CA GLY A 17 -6.15 -27.52 -0.32
C GLY A 17 -5.77 -28.72 -1.19
N LEU A 18 -4.84 -28.53 -2.13
CA LEU A 18 -4.24 -29.57 -2.96
C LEU A 18 -3.18 -30.38 -2.19
N GLY A 19 -2.61 -29.79 -1.14
CA GLY A 19 -1.64 -30.47 -0.26
C GLY A 19 -0.60 -29.53 0.34
N THR A 20 0.13 -30.07 1.30
CA THR A 20 1.23 -29.37 1.96
C THR A 20 2.51 -29.52 1.16
N LEU A 21 3.17 -28.40 0.85
CA LEU A 21 4.44 -28.35 0.13
C LEU A 21 5.61 -28.68 1.07
N THR A 22 5.71 -29.96 1.46
CA THR A 22 6.68 -30.43 2.47
C THR A 22 8.12 -30.28 2.05
N ASP A 23 8.40 -30.33 0.74
CA ASP A 23 9.74 -30.29 0.16
C ASP A 23 10.22 -28.87 -0.13
N THR A 24 9.50 -27.84 0.37
CA THR A 24 9.90 -26.44 0.26
C THR A 24 11.31 -26.24 0.82
N ILE A 25 12.22 -25.73 -0.02
CA ILE A 25 13.61 -25.42 0.32
C ILE A 25 13.68 -24.10 1.07
N SER A 26 13.04 -23.06 0.50
CA SER A 26 12.87 -21.76 1.14
C SER A 26 11.49 -21.18 0.81
N CYS A 27 10.94 -20.43 1.74
CA CYS A 27 9.70 -19.67 1.54
C CYS A 27 9.81 -18.41 2.37
N VAL A 28 9.96 -17.28 1.70
CA VAL A 28 10.15 -15.97 2.31
C VAL A 28 8.97 -15.11 1.93
N VAL A 29 8.38 -14.45 2.91
CA VAL A 29 7.33 -13.45 2.72
C VAL A 29 7.90 -12.08 3.08
N THR A 30 7.71 -11.11 2.20
CA THR A 30 8.03 -9.71 2.42
C THR A 30 6.72 -8.93 2.56
N GLU A 31 6.54 -8.21 3.66
CA GLU A 31 5.41 -7.29 3.87
C GLU A 31 5.96 -5.91 4.20
N GLU A 32 5.63 -4.92 3.38
CA GLU A 32 5.94 -3.51 3.61
C GLU A 32 4.66 -2.75 3.97
N ARG A 33 4.79 -1.76 4.84
CA ARG A 33 3.67 -0.89 5.22
C ARG A 33 3.13 -0.14 4.01
N ASN A 34 1.87 -0.41 3.65
CA ASN A 34 1.19 0.15 2.46
C ASN A 34 1.91 -0.12 1.13
N GLY A 35 2.80 -1.09 1.08
CA GLY A 35 3.67 -1.40 -0.05
C GLY A 35 3.57 -2.84 -0.52
N GLU A 36 4.74 -3.43 -0.70
CA GLU A 36 4.90 -4.80 -1.17
C GLU A 36 4.35 -5.82 -0.16
N TYR A 37 3.68 -6.86 -0.67
CA TYR A 37 3.23 -8.01 0.11
C TYR A 37 3.34 -9.26 -0.74
N ASP A 38 4.53 -9.83 -0.76
CA ASP A 38 4.95 -10.83 -1.72
C ASP A 38 5.53 -12.08 -1.05
N LEU A 39 5.47 -13.18 -1.77
CA LEU A 39 6.08 -14.46 -1.40
C LEU A 39 7.05 -14.90 -2.48
N GLN A 40 8.25 -15.29 -2.07
CA GLN A 40 9.20 -15.98 -2.90
C GLN A 40 9.49 -17.37 -2.31
N MET A 41 9.35 -18.41 -3.13
CA MET A 41 9.58 -19.80 -2.72
C MET A 41 10.51 -20.50 -3.70
N THR A 42 11.37 -21.38 -3.18
CA THR A 42 12.14 -22.34 -3.99
C THR A 42 11.68 -23.76 -3.70
N TYR A 43 11.48 -24.54 -4.77
CA TYR A 43 10.87 -25.86 -4.69
C TYR A 43 11.55 -26.85 -5.66
N PRO A 44 11.81 -28.12 -5.27
CA PRO A 44 12.40 -29.11 -6.17
C PRO A 44 11.35 -29.66 -7.15
N ILE A 45 11.74 -29.92 -8.39
CA ILE A 45 10.85 -30.51 -9.42
C ILE A 45 10.42 -31.94 -9.09
N THR A 46 11.17 -32.63 -8.20
CA THR A 46 10.84 -33.95 -7.71
C THR A 46 9.98 -33.93 -6.44
N GLY A 47 9.65 -32.75 -5.94
CA GLY A 47 8.88 -32.58 -4.70
C GLY A 47 7.43 -33.01 -4.86
N ILE A 48 6.84 -33.41 -3.73
CA ILE A 48 5.42 -33.77 -3.65
C ILE A 48 4.58 -32.55 -4.06
N HIS A 49 3.56 -32.77 -4.88
CA HIS A 49 2.71 -31.69 -5.43
C HIS A 49 3.39 -30.71 -6.40
N PHE A 50 4.63 -30.98 -6.86
CA PHE A 50 5.24 -30.10 -7.88
C PHE A 50 4.37 -29.99 -9.15
N ALA A 51 3.78 -31.09 -9.61
CA ALA A 51 2.89 -31.11 -10.79
C ALA A 51 1.61 -30.29 -10.59
N ASP A 52 1.19 -30.07 -9.34
CA ASP A 52 0.00 -29.29 -9.01
C ASP A 52 0.30 -27.78 -8.91
N ILE A 53 1.59 -27.38 -8.86
CA ILE A 53 2.01 -25.98 -8.85
C ILE A 53 1.84 -25.41 -10.26
N GLN A 54 0.79 -24.63 -10.44
CA GLN A 54 0.39 -24.04 -11.72
C GLN A 54 0.25 -22.53 -11.59
N ASP A 55 0.23 -21.82 -12.73
CA ASP A 55 -0.06 -20.40 -12.78
C ASP A 55 -1.39 -20.09 -12.07
N ARG A 56 -1.39 -19.00 -11.28
CA ARG A 56 -2.53 -18.53 -10.48
C ARG A 56 -2.96 -19.44 -9.31
N CYS A 57 -2.38 -20.62 -9.11
CA CYS A 57 -2.55 -21.36 -7.85
C CYS A 57 -2.16 -20.47 -6.66
N ILE A 58 -2.67 -20.82 -5.49
CA ILE A 58 -2.49 -20.00 -4.28
C ILE A 58 -1.66 -20.77 -3.27
N ILE A 59 -0.63 -20.13 -2.73
CA ILE A 59 0.21 -20.66 -1.67
C ILE A 59 -0.19 -19.98 -0.36
N LYS A 60 -0.64 -20.76 0.63
CA LYS A 60 -0.88 -20.24 1.98
C LYS A 60 0.39 -20.41 2.82
N ALA A 61 0.95 -19.31 3.31
CA ALA A 61 2.19 -19.27 4.11
C ALA A 61 2.08 -18.28 5.27
N ILE A 62 2.90 -18.48 6.32
CA ILE A 62 2.96 -17.58 7.48
C ILE A 62 3.92 -16.43 7.19
N PRO A 63 3.45 -15.17 7.20
CA PRO A 63 4.29 -13.99 6.96
C PRO A 63 5.31 -13.75 8.09
N SER A 64 4.90 -13.99 9.32
CA SER A 64 5.75 -13.82 10.50
C SER A 64 5.25 -14.70 11.66
N PRO A 65 6.07 -14.97 12.69
CA PRO A 65 5.69 -15.83 13.82
C PRO A 65 4.42 -15.41 14.57
N HIS A 66 4.03 -14.15 14.47
CA HIS A 66 2.89 -13.56 15.19
C HIS A 66 1.68 -13.27 14.30
N ARG A 67 1.73 -13.71 13.03
CA ARG A 67 0.66 -13.49 12.06
C ARG A 67 0.02 -14.83 11.66
N SER A 68 -1.28 -14.78 11.36
CA SER A 68 -1.96 -15.89 10.70
C SER A 68 -1.38 -16.11 9.30
N ALA A 69 -1.44 -17.36 8.83
CA ALA A 69 -1.02 -17.70 7.48
C ALA A 69 -1.90 -16.98 6.46
N GLN A 70 -1.27 -16.41 5.44
CA GLN A 70 -1.90 -15.59 4.40
C GLN A 70 -1.80 -16.27 3.02
N PRO A 71 -2.78 -16.05 2.14
CA PRO A 71 -2.81 -16.61 0.80
C PRO A 71 -2.09 -15.70 -0.21
N PHE A 72 -1.21 -16.31 -1.03
CA PHE A 72 -0.44 -15.65 -2.07
C PHE A 72 -0.69 -16.31 -3.41
N ARG A 73 -1.12 -15.53 -4.42
CA ARG A 73 -1.40 -15.99 -5.78
C ARG A 73 -0.14 -16.01 -6.62
N ILE A 74 0.20 -17.16 -7.19
CA ILE A 74 1.34 -17.33 -8.08
C ILE A 74 1.14 -16.48 -9.34
N TYR A 75 2.13 -15.65 -9.66
CA TYR A 75 2.16 -14.85 -10.88
C TYR A 75 3.36 -15.19 -11.78
N ARG A 76 4.38 -15.87 -11.24
CA ARG A 76 5.57 -16.25 -11.99
C ARG A 76 6.20 -17.53 -11.44
N ILE A 77 6.55 -18.42 -12.36
CA ILE A 77 7.34 -19.62 -12.07
C ILE A 77 8.54 -19.60 -13.01
N ASP A 78 9.75 -19.49 -12.47
CA ASP A 78 10.95 -19.51 -13.28
C ASP A 78 11.33 -20.95 -13.63
N SER A 79 11.83 -21.15 -14.86
CA SER A 79 12.29 -22.45 -15.32
C SER A 79 13.36 -23.03 -14.40
N PRO A 80 13.34 -24.36 -14.18
CA PRO A 80 14.24 -24.97 -13.21
C PRO A 80 15.70 -24.86 -13.65
N ILE A 81 16.53 -24.44 -12.70
CA ILE A 81 17.97 -24.57 -12.78
C ILE A 81 18.37 -25.66 -11.80
N ASN A 82 19.09 -26.68 -12.28
CA ASN A 82 19.54 -27.80 -11.44
C ASN A 82 18.41 -28.52 -10.68
N GLY A 83 17.21 -28.59 -11.29
CA GLY A 83 16.05 -29.28 -10.70
C GLY A 83 15.32 -28.50 -9.59
N ILE A 84 15.57 -27.20 -9.45
CA ILE A 84 14.89 -26.32 -8.49
C ILE A 84 14.22 -25.19 -9.24
N VAL A 85 12.94 -24.95 -8.96
CA VAL A 85 12.16 -23.80 -9.50
C VAL A 85 12.11 -22.68 -8.48
N SER A 86 12.05 -21.44 -8.97
CA SER A 86 11.70 -20.26 -8.18
C SER A 86 10.27 -19.85 -8.49
N ILE A 87 9.47 -19.70 -7.45
CA ILE A 87 8.04 -19.37 -7.53
C ILE A 87 7.84 -18.02 -6.86
N PHE A 88 7.12 -17.12 -7.53
CA PHE A 88 6.82 -15.79 -7.06
C PHE A 88 5.31 -15.61 -7.00
N ALA A 89 4.83 -15.12 -5.87
CA ALA A 89 3.41 -14.94 -5.63
C ALA A 89 3.14 -13.63 -4.90
N HIS A 90 2.08 -12.92 -5.32
CA HIS A 90 1.57 -11.74 -4.63
C HIS A 90 0.48 -12.14 -3.64
N HIS A 91 0.37 -11.44 -2.52
CA HIS A 91 -0.79 -11.56 -1.63
C HIS A 91 -2.10 -11.33 -2.42
N LEU A 92 -3.20 -12.00 -2.04
CA LEU A 92 -4.48 -11.85 -2.75
C LEU A 92 -4.93 -10.41 -2.90
N SER A 93 -4.55 -9.49 -2.00
CA SER A 93 -4.87 -8.06 -2.11
C SER A 93 -4.44 -7.42 -3.45
N TYR A 94 -3.52 -8.04 -4.20
CA TYR A 94 -3.17 -7.57 -5.53
C TYR A 94 -4.26 -7.85 -6.58
N ASP A 95 -5.15 -8.82 -6.31
CA ASP A 95 -6.33 -9.06 -7.16
C ASP A 95 -7.26 -7.84 -7.21
N LEU A 96 -7.23 -6.96 -6.18
CA LEU A 96 -7.94 -5.68 -6.16
C LEU A 96 -7.58 -4.75 -7.33
N SER A 97 -6.39 -4.91 -7.92
CA SER A 97 -5.99 -4.18 -9.13
C SER A 97 -6.83 -4.55 -10.35
N GLY A 98 -7.40 -5.75 -10.35
CA GLY A 98 -8.29 -6.27 -11.39
C GLY A 98 -9.77 -6.04 -11.11
N ILE A 99 -10.15 -5.35 -10.03
CA ILE A 99 -11.53 -5.01 -9.68
C ILE A 99 -11.77 -3.53 -9.98
N PRO A 100 -12.44 -3.19 -11.11
CA PRO A 100 -12.81 -1.82 -11.39
C PRO A 100 -13.93 -1.35 -10.45
N VAL A 101 -13.89 -0.07 -10.07
CA VAL A 101 -14.93 0.61 -9.29
C VAL A 101 -15.62 1.65 -10.16
N LYS A 102 -16.96 1.67 -10.13
CA LYS A 102 -17.78 2.67 -10.83
C LYS A 102 -17.67 4.02 -10.15
N PRO A 103 -17.87 5.13 -10.88
CA PRO A 103 -18.05 6.44 -10.27
C PRO A 103 -19.18 6.46 -9.26
N PHE A 104 -18.96 7.17 -8.15
CA PHE A 104 -19.97 7.42 -7.11
C PHE A 104 -19.66 8.71 -6.35
N THR A 105 -20.64 9.21 -5.60
CA THR A 105 -20.54 10.40 -4.76
C THR A 105 -21.22 10.17 -3.42
N GLY A 106 -20.96 11.03 -2.44
CA GLY A 106 -21.75 11.11 -1.20
C GLY A 106 -21.26 10.23 -0.06
N ALA A 107 -20.04 9.67 -0.12
CA ALA A 107 -19.46 9.05 1.04
C ALA A 107 -18.97 10.14 2.03
N VAL A 108 -19.41 10.06 3.28
CA VAL A 108 -19.26 11.14 4.29
C VAL A 108 -18.24 10.80 5.40
N SER A 109 -17.67 9.62 5.36
CA SER A 109 -16.64 9.17 6.31
C SER A 109 -15.68 8.17 5.66
N CYS A 110 -14.53 7.94 6.30
CA CYS A 110 -13.56 6.96 5.83
C CYS A 110 -14.15 5.54 5.74
N SER A 111 -14.94 5.13 6.73
CA SER A 111 -15.62 3.81 6.72
C SER A 111 -16.63 3.71 5.60
N ASP A 112 -17.41 4.76 5.41
CA ASP A 112 -18.44 4.85 4.37
C ASP A 112 -17.80 4.83 2.97
N ALA A 113 -16.71 5.58 2.78
CA ALA A 113 -15.96 5.58 1.54
C ALA A 113 -15.41 4.19 1.17
N LEU A 114 -14.82 3.48 2.14
CA LEU A 114 -14.35 2.10 1.93
C LEU A 114 -15.51 1.16 1.55
N GLN A 115 -16.69 1.30 2.20
CA GLN A 115 -17.85 0.49 1.86
C GLN A 115 -18.37 0.81 0.45
N HIS A 116 -18.43 2.09 0.08
CA HIS A 116 -18.81 2.51 -1.26
C HIS A 116 -17.89 1.95 -2.35
N LEU A 117 -16.58 1.77 -2.08
CA LEU A 117 -15.68 1.10 -3.02
C LEU A 117 -16.12 -0.36 -3.26
N VAL A 118 -16.51 -1.09 -2.20
CA VAL A 118 -16.98 -2.48 -2.32
C VAL A 118 -18.30 -2.53 -3.09
N ASP A 119 -19.26 -1.70 -2.72
CA ASP A 119 -20.63 -1.70 -3.28
C ASP A 119 -20.65 -1.27 -4.75
N ASN A 120 -19.69 -0.42 -5.17
CA ASN A 120 -19.58 0.04 -6.55
C ASN A 120 -18.57 -0.76 -7.38
N SER A 121 -18.09 -1.90 -6.89
CA SER A 121 -17.25 -2.81 -7.69
C SER A 121 -18.02 -3.31 -8.92
N VAL A 122 -17.36 -3.32 -10.08
CA VAL A 122 -17.98 -3.73 -11.36
C VAL A 122 -18.22 -5.23 -11.41
N ILE A 123 -17.35 -5.99 -10.77
CA ILE A 123 -17.41 -7.45 -10.67
C ILE A 123 -17.57 -7.88 -9.22
N ALA A 124 -17.91 -9.15 -9.00
CA ALA A 124 -18.02 -9.70 -7.66
C ALA A 124 -16.75 -9.43 -6.84
N ASN A 125 -16.93 -8.81 -5.70
CA ASN A 125 -15.85 -8.44 -4.79
C ASN A 125 -16.01 -9.21 -3.48
N PRO A 126 -15.10 -10.17 -3.16
CA PRO A 126 -15.21 -10.97 -1.95
C PRO A 126 -14.70 -10.25 -0.71
N TYR A 127 -14.15 -9.04 -0.86
CA TYR A 127 -13.50 -8.35 0.25
C TYR A 127 -14.52 -7.69 1.18
N THR A 128 -14.23 -7.80 2.47
CA THR A 128 -14.89 -7.05 3.55
C THR A 128 -13.96 -5.94 4.03
N ILE A 129 -14.54 -4.90 4.61
CA ILE A 129 -13.76 -3.76 5.10
C ILE A 129 -13.89 -3.61 6.61
N TRP A 130 -12.86 -3.03 7.22
CA TRP A 130 -12.87 -2.58 8.61
C TRP A 130 -11.91 -1.39 8.77
N THR A 131 -12.25 -0.45 9.65
CA THR A 131 -11.34 0.65 10.01
C THR A 131 -11.63 1.16 11.42
N ASP A 132 -10.58 1.60 12.12
CA ASP A 132 -10.65 2.39 13.35
C ASP A 132 -10.49 3.90 13.08
N LYS A 133 -10.46 4.31 11.80
CA LYS A 133 -10.26 5.68 11.37
C LYS A 133 -11.61 6.41 11.28
N TYR A 134 -11.97 7.08 12.36
CA TYR A 134 -13.24 7.84 12.47
C TYR A 134 -13.07 9.28 11.95
N VAL A 135 -12.69 9.44 10.70
CA VAL A 135 -12.54 10.74 10.03
C VAL A 135 -13.74 10.98 9.13
N LEU A 136 -14.38 12.15 9.28
CA LEU A 136 -15.41 12.64 8.38
C LEU A 136 -14.77 13.38 7.21
N GLY A 137 -15.39 13.32 6.03
CA GLY A 137 -14.95 14.01 4.83
C GLY A 137 -15.77 13.55 3.64
N ASP A 138 -15.89 14.40 2.65
CA ASP A 138 -16.56 14.07 1.41
C ASP A 138 -15.62 13.28 0.51
N TYR A 139 -16.08 12.10 0.09
CA TYR A 139 -15.33 11.24 -0.82
C TYR A 139 -16.17 10.89 -2.04
N SER A 140 -15.58 11.00 -3.20
CA SER A 140 -16.22 10.65 -4.47
C SER A 140 -15.20 10.08 -5.45
N VAL A 141 -15.67 9.22 -6.33
CA VAL A 141 -14.90 8.69 -7.46
C VAL A 141 -15.52 9.24 -8.73
N ALA A 142 -14.84 10.17 -9.39
CA ALA A 142 -15.37 10.87 -10.57
C ALA A 142 -15.26 10.02 -11.85
N GLN A 143 -14.28 9.14 -11.94
CA GLN A 143 -14.04 8.27 -13.10
C GLN A 143 -13.70 6.85 -12.66
N PRO A 144 -13.99 5.82 -13.49
CA PRO A 144 -13.63 4.44 -13.16
C PRO A 144 -12.14 4.30 -12.85
N SER A 145 -11.83 3.58 -11.77
CA SER A 145 -10.46 3.26 -11.37
C SER A 145 -10.40 1.87 -10.76
N SER A 146 -9.20 1.31 -10.61
CA SER A 146 -9.06 0.05 -9.91
C SER A 146 -9.24 0.23 -8.40
N PHE A 147 -9.84 -0.76 -7.75
CA PHE A 147 -10.05 -0.74 -6.29
C PHE A 147 -8.73 -0.47 -5.54
N ARG A 148 -7.63 -1.14 -5.95
CA ARG A 148 -6.34 -0.97 -5.30
C ARG A 148 -5.79 0.46 -5.41
N ALA A 149 -5.92 1.11 -6.56
CA ALA A 149 -5.47 2.50 -6.75
C ALA A 149 -6.28 3.48 -5.87
N LEU A 150 -7.57 3.20 -5.66
CA LEU A 150 -8.43 4.02 -4.81
C LEU A 150 -8.15 3.84 -3.31
N LEU A 151 -7.47 2.77 -2.88
CA LEU A 151 -7.02 2.64 -1.50
C LEU A 151 -5.87 3.59 -1.15
N GLY A 152 -4.91 3.77 -2.03
CA GLY A 152 -3.75 4.62 -1.77
C GLY A 152 -2.75 4.67 -2.93
N GLY A 153 -1.81 5.61 -2.86
CA GLY A 153 -0.73 5.77 -3.83
C GLY A 153 -1.07 6.66 -5.04
N SER A 154 -2.29 7.18 -5.11
CA SER A 154 -2.74 8.14 -6.12
C SER A 154 -3.51 9.29 -5.47
N GLU A 155 -3.55 10.42 -6.16
CA GLU A 155 -4.40 11.54 -5.82
C GLU A 155 -5.88 11.10 -5.81
N GLY A 156 -6.67 11.60 -4.84
CA GLY A 156 -8.06 11.23 -4.65
C GLY A 156 -8.28 9.82 -4.06
N SER A 157 -7.24 9.13 -3.63
CA SER A 157 -7.37 7.85 -2.93
C SER A 157 -7.82 8.03 -1.47
N ILE A 158 -8.25 6.94 -0.83
CA ILE A 158 -8.65 6.95 0.60
C ILE A 158 -7.57 7.56 1.49
N LEU A 159 -6.29 7.18 1.31
CA LEU A 159 -5.20 7.72 2.11
C LEU A 159 -4.89 9.20 1.80
N ASP A 160 -5.16 9.65 0.60
CA ASP A 160 -4.99 11.04 0.21
C ASP A 160 -6.07 11.93 0.84
N VAL A 161 -7.33 11.52 0.76
CA VAL A 161 -8.47 12.30 1.25
C VAL A 161 -8.59 12.27 2.76
N PHE A 162 -8.48 11.09 3.38
CA PHE A 162 -8.65 10.93 4.82
C PHE A 162 -7.34 10.96 5.62
N GLY A 163 -6.20 11.17 4.94
CA GLY A 163 -4.88 11.25 5.56
C GLY A 163 -4.29 9.89 5.95
N LYS A 164 -3.12 9.92 6.55
CA LYS A 164 -2.30 8.76 6.87
C LYS A 164 -3.08 7.63 7.57
N GLY A 165 -2.72 6.41 7.21
CA GLY A 165 -3.23 5.19 7.80
C GLY A 165 -2.41 4.00 7.33
N GLU A 166 -2.61 2.84 7.92
CA GLU A 166 -1.86 1.64 7.64
C GLU A 166 -2.80 0.49 7.27
N TYR A 167 -2.67 0.00 6.04
CA TYR A 167 -3.45 -1.15 5.60
C TYR A 167 -2.90 -2.45 6.19
N GLU A 168 -3.83 -3.32 6.57
CA GLU A 168 -3.59 -4.72 6.86
C GLU A 168 -4.55 -5.54 5.99
N PHE A 169 -3.99 -6.47 5.24
CA PHE A 169 -4.76 -7.42 4.46
C PHE A 169 -4.74 -8.78 5.16
N ASP A 170 -5.92 -9.33 5.43
CA ASP A 170 -6.09 -10.60 6.12
C ASP A 170 -7.05 -11.47 5.31
N GLU A 171 -6.49 -12.34 4.47
CA GLU A 171 -7.22 -13.08 3.43
C GLU A 171 -8.07 -12.09 2.58
N TYR A 172 -9.39 -12.13 2.69
CA TYR A 172 -10.35 -11.23 2.01
C TYR A 172 -10.85 -10.09 2.91
N GLN A 173 -10.15 -9.74 3.97
CA GLN A 173 -10.48 -8.59 4.80
C GLN A 173 -9.46 -7.46 4.59
N ILE A 174 -9.94 -6.28 4.29
CA ILE A 174 -9.17 -5.03 4.21
C ILE A 174 -9.38 -4.27 5.52
N LYS A 175 -8.32 -4.10 6.29
CA LYS A 175 -8.34 -3.30 7.52
C LYS A 175 -7.51 -2.04 7.30
N LEU A 176 -8.10 -0.88 7.53
CA LEU A 176 -7.38 0.39 7.55
C LEU A 176 -7.26 0.90 8.98
N TRP A 177 -6.07 0.82 9.52
CA TRP A 177 -5.73 1.29 10.85
C TRP A 177 -5.27 2.75 10.83
N VAL A 178 -5.53 3.50 11.89
CA VAL A 178 -4.85 4.78 12.15
C VAL A 178 -3.35 4.52 12.30
N SER A 179 -3.00 3.51 13.09
CA SER A 179 -1.63 2.99 13.24
C SER A 179 -1.69 1.52 13.68
N ARG A 180 -0.94 0.64 13.02
CA ARG A 180 -0.83 -0.77 13.40
C ARG A 180 0.14 -0.92 14.56
N GLY A 181 -0.14 -1.91 15.41
CA GLY A 181 0.68 -2.20 16.57
C GLY A 181 0.37 -1.33 17.77
N GLN A 182 1.10 -1.57 18.83
CA GLN A 182 0.98 -0.85 20.09
C GLN A 182 2.34 -0.82 20.79
N ASP A 183 2.55 0.18 21.62
CA ASP A 183 3.71 0.24 22.49
C ASP A 183 3.54 -0.77 23.64
N ASN A 184 4.27 -1.86 23.57
CA ASN A 184 4.30 -2.89 24.61
C ASN A 184 5.38 -2.62 25.66
N GLY A 185 6.03 -1.45 25.67
CA GLY A 185 7.12 -1.10 26.57
C GLY A 185 8.39 -1.91 26.30
N PHE A 186 8.50 -2.58 25.14
CA PHE A 186 9.69 -3.34 24.78
C PHE A 186 10.81 -2.41 24.33
N VAL A 187 11.94 -2.47 25.01
CA VAL A 187 13.09 -1.63 24.71
C VAL A 187 14.19 -2.45 24.06
N ILE A 188 14.57 -2.06 22.84
CA ILE A 188 15.72 -2.62 22.13
C ILE A 188 16.98 -1.93 22.65
N ARG A 189 17.95 -2.73 23.12
CA ARG A 189 19.22 -2.23 23.67
C ARG A 189 20.39 -3.04 23.16
N TYR A 190 21.43 -2.33 22.74
CA TYR A 190 22.71 -2.96 22.37
C TYR A 190 23.28 -3.77 23.56
N GLY A 191 23.80 -4.95 23.25
CA GLY A 191 24.33 -5.88 24.24
C GLY A 191 23.31 -6.67 25.07
N LYS A 192 21.99 -6.46 24.81
CA LYS A 192 20.93 -7.20 25.47
C LYS A 192 20.09 -8.01 24.46
N ASN A 193 19.46 -7.36 23.52
CA ASN A 193 18.57 -7.94 22.52
C ASN A 193 18.78 -7.35 21.12
N LEU A 194 19.83 -6.54 20.96
CA LEU A 194 20.30 -6.01 19.69
C LEU A 194 21.74 -6.51 19.47
N ILE A 195 21.95 -7.26 18.40
CA ILE A 195 23.27 -7.81 18.03
C ILE A 195 23.96 -6.84 17.07
N ASP A 196 23.22 -6.34 16.09
CA ASP A 196 23.68 -5.39 15.09
C ASP A 196 22.58 -4.38 14.78
N LEU A 197 22.97 -3.17 14.41
CA LEU A 197 22.05 -2.12 13.97
C LEU A 197 22.72 -1.33 12.85
N LYS A 198 22.16 -1.41 11.68
CA LYS A 198 22.50 -0.54 10.56
C LYS A 198 21.42 0.54 10.43
N GLN A 199 21.82 1.80 10.61
CA GLN A 199 20.98 2.95 10.31
C GLN A 199 21.42 3.58 8.99
N GLU A 200 20.51 3.68 8.04
CA GLU A 200 20.70 4.42 6.79
C GLU A 200 19.77 5.62 6.79
N ARG A 201 20.32 6.81 6.69
CA ARG A 201 19.57 8.06 6.51
C ARG A 201 19.74 8.53 5.08
N ASN A 202 18.66 8.48 4.30
CA ASN A 202 18.65 8.94 2.92
C ASN A 202 17.94 10.30 2.83
N ILE A 203 18.67 11.28 2.29
CA ILE A 203 18.19 12.65 2.06
C ILE A 203 18.01 12.99 0.58
N ASN A 204 18.21 12.00 -0.31
CA ASN A 204 18.19 12.25 -1.76
C ASN A 204 16.87 12.83 -2.23
N ASP A 205 15.76 12.40 -1.66
CA ASP A 205 14.41 12.83 -2.04
C ASP A 205 13.84 13.95 -1.14
N VAL A 206 14.63 14.40 -0.17
CA VAL A 206 14.22 15.51 0.70
C VAL A 206 14.17 16.80 -0.11
N VAL A 207 13.03 17.46 -0.09
CA VAL A 207 12.85 18.84 -0.59
C VAL A 207 12.53 19.76 0.59
N THR A 208 13.01 21.00 0.52
CA THR A 208 12.92 21.97 1.62
C THR A 208 11.70 22.84 1.54
N GLY A 209 10.91 22.70 0.48
CA GLY A 209 9.69 23.44 0.25
C GLY A 209 9.04 23.04 -1.07
N ILE A 210 7.86 23.56 -1.30
CA ILE A 210 7.12 23.35 -2.55
C ILE A 210 6.79 24.69 -3.20
N TYR A 211 6.67 24.68 -4.54
CA TYR A 211 6.11 25.75 -5.33
C TYR A 211 4.73 25.30 -5.82
N PRO A 212 3.64 25.67 -5.11
CA PRO A 212 2.29 25.29 -5.50
C PRO A 212 1.78 26.21 -6.62
N PHE A 213 1.08 25.66 -7.57
CA PHE A 213 0.36 26.40 -8.59
C PHE A 213 -0.93 25.68 -9.01
N TRP A 214 -1.84 26.46 -9.58
CA TRP A 214 -3.03 25.97 -10.27
C TRP A 214 -3.11 26.65 -11.64
N LYS A 215 -3.55 25.93 -12.63
CA LYS A 215 -3.89 26.46 -13.97
C LYS A 215 -5.20 25.86 -14.45
N ASN A 216 -5.97 26.63 -15.23
CA ASN A 216 -7.16 26.11 -15.87
C ASN A 216 -6.82 25.15 -17.03
N PRO A 217 -7.79 24.33 -17.52
CA PRO A 217 -7.55 23.36 -18.60
C PRO A 217 -7.04 24.00 -19.90
N GLU A 218 -7.48 25.22 -20.22
CA GLU A 218 -7.03 25.97 -21.41
C GLU A 218 -5.60 26.51 -21.24
N GLY A 219 -5.11 26.63 -20.01
CA GLY A 219 -3.75 27.07 -19.69
C GLY A 219 -3.52 28.58 -19.79
N ASP A 220 -4.58 29.38 -19.94
CA ASP A 220 -4.52 30.84 -20.04
C ASP A 220 -4.67 31.56 -18.70
N GLN A 221 -5.09 30.83 -17.65
CA GLN A 221 -5.19 31.34 -16.28
C GLN A 221 -4.30 30.54 -15.36
N LEU A 222 -3.42 31.24 -14.62
CA LEU A 222 -2.48 30.68 -13.66
C LEU A 222 -2.65 31.38 -12.31
N VAL A 223 -2.83 30.61 -11.24
CA VAL A 223 -2.82 31.09 -9.86
C VAL A 223 -1.58 30.59 -9.15
N GLN A 224 -0.87 31.51 -8.51
CA GLN A 224 0.36 31.26 -7.75
C GLN A 224 0.29 32.04 -6.45
N LEU A 225 1.08 31.63 -5.46
CA LEU A 225 1.23 32.42 -4.24
C LEU A 225 2.11 33.67 -4.50
N GLU A 226 1.94 34.70 -3.70
CA GLU A 226 2.74 35.92 -3.79
C GLU A 226 4.23 35.66 -3.54
N ASP A 227 4.54 34.85 -2.55
CA ASP A 227 5.91 34.42 -2.21
C ASP A 227 6.39 33.19 -2.98
N TYR A 228 5.55 32.63 -3.88
CA TYR A 228 5.81 31.44 -4.70
C TYR A 228 6.06 30.13 -3.94
N ILE A 229 6.74 30.16 -2.80
CA ILE A 229 7.23 28.96 -2.10
C ILE A 229 6.54 28.83 -0.75
N VAL A 230 6.18 27.60 -0.39
CA VAL A 230 5.78 27.20 0.95
C VAL A 230 6.86 26.29 1.50
N ASP A 231 7.55 26.76 2.55
CA ASP A 231 8.64 26.02 3.15
C ASP A 231 8.15 24.79 3.92
N ALA A 232 8.89 23.70 3.80
CA ALA A 232 8.69 22.52 4.63
C ALA A 232 9.24 22.79 6.05
N PRO A 233 8.62 22.19 7.09
CA PRO A 233 9.14 22.31 8.44
C PRO A 233 10.53 21.65 8.57
N GLY A 234 11.49 22.35 9.14
CA GLY A 234 12.85 21.86 9.36
C GLY A 234 13.90 22.94 9.20
N ASP A 235 15.10 22.64 9.67
CA ASP A 235 16.28 23.50 9.45
C ASP A 235 17.20 22.80 8.43
N PHE A 236 17.32 23.39 7.25
CA PHE A 236 18.03 22.81 6.11
C PHE A 236 19.26 23.63 5.76
N SER A 237 20.39 22.98 5.57
CA SER A 237 21.62 23.60 5.08
C SER A 237 21.67 23.76 3.55
N PHE A 238 20.60 23.41 2.85
CA PHE A 238 20.45 23.49 1.39
C PHE A 238 19.01 23.88 1.02
N THR A 239 18.84 24.32 -0.23
CA THR A 239 17.52 24.65 -0.79
C THR A 239 17.23 23.69 -1.95
N LYS A 240 16.08 23.02 -1.90
CA LYS A 240 15.58 22.15 -2.97
C LYS A 240 14.06 22.21 -2.99
N ILE A 241 13.50 22.87 -3.99
CA ILE A 241 12.07 23.12 -4.10
C ILE A 241 11.45 22.18 -5.13
N LYS A 242 10.30 21.61 -4.80
CA LYS A 242 9.49 20.79 -5.69
C LYS A 242 8.31 21.58 -6.20
N THR A 243 8.10 21.63 -7.50
CA THR A 243 6.89 22.18 -8.10
C THR A 243 5.73 21.20 -7.93
N VAL A 244 4.57 21.69 -7.48
CA VAL A 244 3.36 20.88 -7.26
C VAL A 244 2.18 21.53 -7.97
N ASP A 245 1.56 20.77 -8.87
CA ASP A 245 0.39 21.17 -9.64
C ASP A 245 -0.89 20.76 -8.91
N PHE A 246 -1.71 21.74 -8.55
CA PHE A 246 -3.00 21.53 -7.89
C PHE A 246 -4.20 21.78 -8.84
N SER A 247 -3.96 21.74 -10.16
CA SER A 247 -5.02 21.99 -11.15
C SER A 247 -6.15 20.96 -11.09
N GLY A 248 -5.88 19.74 -10.64
CA GLY A 248 -6.88 18.71 -10.43
C GLY A 248 -7.70 18.85 -9.15
N ASP A 249 -7.22 19.65 -8.18
CA ASP A 249 -7.84 19.79 -6.86
C ASP A 249 -8.96 20.84 -6.81
N PHE A 250 -9.03 21.75 -7.77
CA PHE A 250 -9.99 22.83 -7.81
C PHE A 250 -10.65 22.91 -9.18
N GLN A 251 -11.97 22.92 -9.21
CA GLN A 251 -12.75 23.05 -10.46
C GLN A 251 -12.70 24.48 -11.05
N GLU A 252 -12.51 25.48 -10.19
CA GLU A 252 -12.37 26.89 -10.55
C GLU A 252 -11.09 27.45 -9.94
N ALA A 253 -10.68 28.64 -10.38
CA ALA A 253 -9.48 29.31 -9.87
C ALA A 253 -9.55 29.49 -8.34
N PRO A 254 -8.66 28.83 -7.55
CA PRO A 254 -8.66 28.97 -6.11
C PRO A 254 -8.21 30.38 -5.69
N SER A 255 -8.64 30.83 -4.52
CA SER A 255 -8.01 31.98 -3.87
C SER A 255 -6.57 31.61 -3.43
N GLN A 256 -5.73 32.61 -3.22
CA GLN A 256 -4.38 32.37 -2.67
C GLN A 256 -4.43 31.67 -1.30
N ALA A 257 -5.44 31.98 -0.48
CA ALA A 257 -5.63 31.35 0.83
C ALA A 257 -5.97 29.85 0.70
N ASP A 258 -6.81 29.48 -0.26
CA ASP A 258 -7.18 28.08 -0.52
C ASP A 258 -5.97 27.30 -1.06
N LEU A 259 -5.23 27.90 -2.02
CA LEU A 259 -4.02 27.28 -2.56
C LEU A 259 -2.95 27.09 -1.47
N LEU A 260 -2.75 28.06 -0.58
CA LEU A 260 -1.84 27.96 0.55
C LEU A 260 -2.28 26.87 1.55
N SER A 261 -3.57 26.80 1.85
CA SER A 261 -4.13 25.77 2.74
C SER A 261 -3.90 24.37 2.16
N LYS A 262 -4.14 24.20 0.86
CA LYS A 262 -3.88 22.93 0.16
C LYS A 262 -2.39 22.57 0.14
N ALA A 263 -1.52 23.54 -0.09
CA ALA A 263 -0.07 23.38 -0.07
C ALA A 263 0.44 22.91 1.32
N ASN A 264 -0.06 23.51 2.40
CA ASN A 264 0.29 23.10 3.76
C ASN A 264 -0.19 21.67 4.07
N SER A 265 -1.40 21.33 3.63
CA SER A 265 -1.92 19.97 3.74
C SER A 265 -1.05 18.97 2.99
N TYR A 266 -0.62 19.30 1.78
CA TYR A 266 0.28 18.48 0.98
C TYR A 266 1.62 18.24 1.69
N ILE A 267 2.24 19.30 2.24
CA ILE A 267 3.50 19.20 2.99
C ILE A 267 3.35 18.23 4.16
N THR A 268 2.28 18.34 4.92
CA THR A 268 2.01 17.49 6.09
C THR A 268 1.75 16.04 5.69
N ASN A 269 0.89 15.82 4.70
CA ASN A 269 0.46 14.49 4.29
C ASN A 269 1.57 13.70 3.58
N ASN A 270 2.45 14.39 2.86
CA ASN A 270 3.55 13.78 2.11
C ASN A 270 4.89 13.82 2.86
N GLU A 271 4.91 14.23 4.14
CA GLU A 271 6.14 14.33 4.95
C GLU A 271 7.26 15.11 4.24
N VAL A 272 6.88 16.20 3.55
CA VAL A 272 7.84 17.03 2.83
C VAL A 272 8.87 17.57 3.83
N GLY A 273 10.16 17.47 3.49
CA GLY A 273 11.25 17.86 4.38
C GLY A 273 11.72 16.79 5.36
N VAL A 274 11.05 15.64 5.42
CA VAL A 274 11.42 14.56 6.35
C VAL A 274 12.39 13.58 5.69
N PRO A 275 13.61 13.37 6.22
CA PRO A 275 14.53 12.35 5.74
C PRO A 275 13.97 10.94 5.94
N LYS A 276 14.16 10.06 4.97
CA LYS A 276 13.88 8.63 5.14
C LYS A 276 14.99 7.98 5.98
N VAL A 277 14.59 7.32 7.05
CA VAL A 277 15.50 6.56 7.91
C VAL A 277 15.11 5.10 7.87
N ASN A 278 16.02 4.27 7.38
CA ASN A 278 15.88 2.81 7.37
C ASN A 278 16.72 2.22 8.51
N LEU A 279 16.12 1.34 9.29
CA LEU A 279 16.81 0.59 10.33
C LEU A 279 16.79 -0.89 9.96
N THR A 280 17.98 -1.51 9.97
CA THR A 280 18.12 -2.97 9.83
C THR A 280 18.65 -3.51 11.15
N LEU A 281 17.93 -4.48 11.72
CA LEU A 281 18.22 -5.12 13.00
C LEU A 281 18.69 -6.55 12.79
#